data_a7a6926cbe671398bc1e75377c4683e8
#
_entry.id   a7a6926cbe671398bc1e75377c4683e8
#
_cell.length_a   1.000
_cell.length_b   1.000
_cell.length_c   1.000
_cell.angle_alpha   90.00
_cell.angle_beta   90.00
_cell.angle_gamma   90.00
#
_symmetry.space_group_name_H-M   'P 1'
#
loop_
_entity.id
_entity.type
_entity.pdbx_description
1 polymer ?
#
loop_
_entity_poly.entity_id
_entity_poly.type
_entity_poly.pdbx_seq_one_letter_code
_entity_poly.pdbx_strand_id
1 'polypeptide(L)'
;MKKYMRGSFTIEASVIVPIILTVFSLVITMLFYYHDKNVVSAVAHETLVMGCGREEITEQELETYFQTRIGRKLLLFPAVHVTAEIEQDEITLVCTAKKKRMSLYVDMIMKRTDPENYIWNLQKLGGID
;
A
#
# COMPACT_ATOMS: atom_id res chain seq x y z
N MET A 1 -5.09 9.37 -57.75
CA MET A 1 -5.09 10.09 -56.50
C MET A 1 -5.63 9.25 -55.31
N LYS A 2 -6.64 8.45 -55.48
CA LYS A 2 -7.16 7.61 -54.37
C LYS A 2 -6.18 6.57 -53.78
N LYS A 3 -5.20 6.08 -54.57
CA LYS A 3 -4.15 5.16 -54.09
C LYS A 3 -3.15 5.78 -53.11
N TYR A 4 -2.84 7.06 -53.27
CA TYR A 4 -1.89 7.76 -52.36
C TYR A 4 -2.48 8.05 -50.98
N MET A 5 -3.77 8.36 -50.92
CA MET A 5 -4.46 8.58 -49.61
C MET A 5 -4.55 7.29 -48.79
N ARG A 6 -4.77 6.14 -49.39
CA ARG A 6 -4.82 4.85 -48.68
C ARG A 6 -3.46 4.42 -48.15
N GLY A 7 -2.36 4.67 -48.89
CA GLY A 7 -1.00 4.40 -48.46
C GLY A 7 -0.58 5.29 -47.27
N SER A 8 -0.91 6.59 -47.34
CA SER A 8 -0.66 7.54 -46.25
C SER A 8 -1.44 7.18 -44.98
N PHE A 9 -2.73 6.82 -45.10
CA PHE A 9 -3.58 6.40 -44.00
C PHE A 9 -3.05 5.11 -43.33
N THR A 10 -2.59 4.14 -44.09
CA THR A 10 -2.01 2.89 -43.57
C THR A 10 -0.69 3.15 -42.84
N ILE A 11 0.16 4.03 -43.33
CA ILE A 11 1.42 4.42 -42.69
C ILE A 11 1.15 5.19 -41.38
N GLU A 12 0.20 6.11 -41.36
CA GLU A 12 -0.22 6.82 -40.17
C GLU A 12 -0.78 5.87 -39.11
N ALA A 13 -1.64 4.94 -39.51
CA ALA A 13 -2.19 3.92 -38.61
C ALA A 13 -1.11 3.00 -38.04
N SER A 14 -0.08 2.64 -38.83
CA SER A 14 1.02 1.81 -38.37
C SER A 14 1.91 2.46 -37.33
N VAL A 15 1.94 3.79 -37.28
CA VAL A 15 2.66 4.57 -36.26
C VAL A 15 1.76 4.83 -35.03
N ILE A 16 0.50 5.15 -35.26
CA ILE A 16 -0.46 5.51 -34.19
C ILE A 16 -0.81 4.29 -33.33
N VAL A 17 -1.07 3.13 -33.92
CA VAL A 17 -1.47 1.92 -33.18
C VAL A 17 -0.45 1.50 -32.14
N PRO A 18 0.87 1.40 -32.44
CA PRO A 18 1.88 1.09 -31.40
C PRO A 18 1.93 2.12 -30.29
N ILE A 19 1.76 3.41 -30.60
CA ILE A 19 1.75 4.49 -29.60
C ILE A 19 0.58 4.33 -28.66
N ILE A 20 -0.62 4.08 -29.19
CA ILE A 20 -1.84 3.86 -28.40
C ILE A 20 -1.66 2.63 -27.49
N LEU A 21 -1.16 1.50 -28.02
CA LEU A 21 -0.91 0.31 -27.25
C LEU A 21 0.12 0.53 -26.13
N THR A 22 1.15 1.31 -26.39
CA THR A 22 2.14 1.68 -25.38
C THR A 22 1.51 2.51 -24.26
N VAL A 23 0.69 3.49 -24.60
CA VAL A 23 -0.01 4.33 -23.62
C VAL A 23 -0.96 3.46 -22.77
N PHE A 24 -1.74 2.57 -23.38
CA PHE A 24 -2.62 1.64 -22.64
C PHE A 24 -1.82 0.73 -21.69
N SER A 25 -0.70 0.20 -22.15
CA SER A 25 0.17 -0.63 -21.31
C SER A 25 0.70 0.12 -20.09
N LEU A 26 1.09 1.39 -20.27
CA LEU A 26 1.55 2.24 -19.16
C LEU A 26 0.40 2.52 -18.17
N VAL A 27 -0.78 2.83 -18.66
CA VAL A 27 -1.97 3.08 -17.80
C VAL A 27 -2.31 1.83 -17.00
N ILE A 28 -2.33 0.66 -17.62
CA ILE A 28 -2.62 -0.62 -16.93
C ILE A 28 -1.56 -0.90 -15.86
N THR A 29 -0.30 -0.68 -16.15
CA THR A 29 0.80 -0.84 -15.19
C THR A 29 0.64 0.10 -13.99
N MET A 30 0.27 1.36 -14.24
CA MET A 30 -0.03 2.33 -13.18
C MET A 30 -1.21 1.88 -12.31
N LEU A 31 -2.28 1.38 -12.90
CA LEU A 31 -3.44 0.88 -12.17
C LEU A 31 -3.06 -0.29 -11.26
N PHE A 32 -2.26 -1.21 -11.73
CA PHE A 32 -1.77 -2.33 -10.91
C PHE A 32 -0.86 -1.86 -9.78
N TYR A 33 -0.01 -0.88 -10.04
CA TYR A 33 0.84 -0.27 -9.01
C TYR A 33 0.01 0.37 -7.89
N TYR A 34 -0.98 1.18 -8.24
CA TYR A 34 -1.87 1.82 -7.25
C TYR A 34 -2.73 0.80 -6.53
N HIS A 35 -3.19 -0.23 -7.22
CA HIS A 35 -3.91 -1.34 -6.59
C HIS A 35 -3.06 -1.99 -5.50
N ASP A 36 -1.83 -2.38 -5.82
CA ASP A 36 -0.92 -3.01 -4.87
C ASP A 36 -0.57 -2.08 -3.70
N LYS A 37 -0.32 -0.80 -3.98
CA LYS A 37 -0.09 0.20 -2.95
C LYS A 37 -1.27 0.33 -1.98
N ASN A 38 -2.48 0.35 -2.49
CA ASN A 38 -3.69 0.42 -1.68
C ASN A 38 -3.88 -0.84 -0.83
N VAL A 39 -3.63 -2.02 -1.39
CA VAL A 39 -3.68 -3.29 -0.67
C VAL A 39 -2.66 -3.32 0.47
N VAL A 40 -1.42 -2.96 0.19
CA VAL A 40 -0.36 -2.89 1.21
C VAL A 40 -0.73 -1.90 2.31
N SER A 41 -1.21 -0.71 1.95
CA SER A 41 -1.64 0.31 2.91
C SER A 41 -2.81 -0.16 3.78
N ALA A 42 -3.80 -0.81 3.19
CA ALA A 42 -4.95 -1.34 3.92
C ALA A 42 -4.54 -2.43 4.91
N VAL A 43 -3.70 -3.38 4.49
CA VAL A 43 -3.22 -4.47 5.36
C VAL A 43 -2.29 -3.91 6.45
N ALA A 44 -1.46 -2.93 6.13
CA ALA A 44 -0.61 -2.25 7.11
C ALA A 44 -1.45 -1.55 8.19
N HIS A 45 -2.48 -0.82 7.78
CA HIS A 45 -3.41 -0.17 8.71
C HIS A 45 -4.13 -1.20 9.59
N GLU A 46 -4.65 -2.27 9.01
CA GLU A 46 -5.30 -3.37 9.76
C GLU A 46 -4.35 -4.00 10.77
N THR A 47 -3.09 -4.23 10.38
CA THR A 47 -2.06 -4.79 11.26
C THR A 47 -1.75 -3.86 12.42
N LEU A 48 -1.65 -2.56 12.17
CA LEU A 48 -1.44 -1.55 13.21
C LEU A 48 -2.62 -1.47 14.19
N VAL A 49 -3.83 -1.46 13.70
CA VAL A 49 -5.05 -1.44 14.54
C VAL A 49 -5.08 -2.68 15.44
N MET A 50 -4.77 -3.84 14.89
CA MET A 50 -4.70 -5.09 15.65
C MET A 50 -3.59 -5.03 16.71
N GLY A 51 -2.42 -4.51 16.34
CA GLY A 51 -1.29 -4.36 17.25
C GLY A 51 -1.53 -3.38 18.39
N CYS A 52 -2.17 -2.26 18.10
CA CYS A 52 -2.51 -1.26 19.12
C CYS A 52 -3.58 -1.75 20.11
N GLY A 53 -4.42 -2.71 19.69
CA GLY A 53 -5.45 -3.31 20.55
C GLY A 53 -4.94 -4.42 21.47
N ARG A 54 -3.67 -4.82 21.35
CA ARG A 54 -3.06 -5.86 22.18
C ARG A 54 -1.91 -5.30 22.99
N GLU A 55 -1.90 -5.54 24.29
CA GLU A 55 -0.85 -5.05 25.19
C GLU A 55 0.47 -5.82 25.01
N GLU A 56 0.39 -7.12 24.80
CA GLU A 56 1.54 -8.01 24.66
C GLU A 56 1.65 -8.57 23.25
N ILE A 57 2.04 -7.73 22.28
CA ILE A 57 2.32 -8.18 20.94
C ILE A 57 3.80 -8.00 20.61
N THR A 58 4.38 -8.99 19.93
CA THR A 58 5.76 -8.92 19.46
C THR A 58 5.83 -8.41 18.01
N GLU A 59 6.99 -7.85 17.64
CA GLU A 59 7.24 -7.41 16.27
C GLU A 59 7.07 -8.55 15.26
N GLN A 60 7.54 -9.75 15.62
CA GLN A 60 7.39 -10.95 14.79
C GLN A 60 5.94 -11.35 14.56
N GLU A 61 5.09 -11.21 15.56
CA GLU A 61 3.66 -11.49 15.43
C GLU A 61 2.98 -10.50 14.47
N LEU A 62 3.35 -9.23 14.54
CA LEU A 62 2.87 -8.21 13.61
C LEU A 62 3.30 -8.51 12.17
N GLU A 63 4.56 -8.82 11.97
CA GLU A 63 5.09 -9.17 10.64
C GLU A 63 4.41 -10.42 10.08
N THR A 64 4.23 -11.44 10.91
CA THR A 64 3.54 -12.69 10.53
C THR A 64 2.08 -12.42 10.18
N TYR A 65 1.40 -11.62 10.96
CA TYR A 65 0.02 -11.22 10.69
C TYR A 65 -0.10 -10.49 9.36
N PHE A 66 0.79 -9.53 9.11
CA PHE A 66 0.84 -8.81 7.84
C PHE A 66 1.06 -9.75 6.66
N GLN A 67 2.05 -10.64 6.74
CA GLN A 67 2.36 -11.59 5.66
C GLN A 67 1.21 -12.56 5.41
N THR A 68 0.52 -12.99 6.43
CA THR A 68 -0.65 -13.86 6.31
C THR A 68 -1.81 -13.14 5.64
N ARG A 69 -2.03 -11.88 6.00
CA ARG A 69 -3.14 -11.08 5.45
C ARG A 69 -2.87 -10.61 4.03
N ILE A 70 -1.63 -10.22 3.72
CA ILE A 70 -1.29 -9.80 2.36
C ILE A 70 -1.42 -10.96 1.36
N GLY A 71 -0.97 -12.15 1.74
CA GLY A 71 -1.11 -13.37 0.96
C GLY A 71 -0.74 -13.17 -0.52
N ARG A 72 -1.68 -13.56 -1.39
CA ARG A 72 -1.55 -13.42 -2.86
C ARG A 72 -2.39 -12.27 -3.42
N LYS A 73 -2.68 -11.27 -2.63
CA LYS A 73 -3.54 -10.14 -3.04
C LYS A 73 -2.85 -9.17 -4.00
N LEU A 74 -1.52 -9.23 -4.11
CA LEU A 74 -0.75 -8.36 -4.99
C LEU A 74 -0.81 -8.84 -6.44
N LEU A 75 -0.94 -7.89 -7.36
CA LEU A 75 -1.01 -8.15 -8.80
C LEU A 75 0.34 -7.93 -9.49
N LEU A 76 1.06 -6.90 -9.09
CA LEU A 76 2.30 -6.47 -9.75
C LEU A 76 3.55 -6.95 -9.00
N PHE A 77 3.57 -6.82 -7.69
CA PHE A 77 4.73 -7.17 -6.87
C PHE A 77 4.66 -8.62 -6.38
N PRO A 78 5.77 -9.37 -6.46
CA PRO A 78 5.78 -10.78 -6.03
C PRO A 78 5.73 -10.96 -4.53
N ALA A 79 6.32 -10.03 -3.78
CA ALA A 79 6.39 -10.09 -2.32
C ALA A 79 6.60 -8.71 -1.72
N VAL A 80 6.17 -8.56 -0.48
CA VAL A 80 6.38 -7.34 0.33
C VAL A 80 7.24 -7.73 1.54
N HIS A 81 8.30 -6.97 1.76
CA HIS A 81 9.06 -7.01 3.01
C HIS A 81 8.44 -6.03 3.99
N VAL A 82 8.12 -6.52 5.16
CA VAL A 82 7.56 -5.72 6.25
C VAL A 82 8.53 -5.74 7.41
N THR A 83 8.70 -4.59 8.03
CA THR A 83 9.47 -4.42 9.26
C THR A 83 8.58 -3.70 10.26
N ALA A 84 8.39 -4.30 11.42
CA ALA A 84 7.63 -3.72 12.51
C ALA A 84 8.59 -3.28 13.62
N GLU A 85 8.39 -2.10 14.14
CA GLU A 85 9.10 -1.56 15.30
C GLU A 85 8.06 -1.15 16.34
N ILE A 86 8.22 -1.65 17.55
CA ILE A 86 7.33 -1.35 18.66
C ILE A 86 8.10 -0.49 19.67
N GLU A 87 7.71 0.75 19.79
CA GLU A 87 8.13 1.65 20.85
C GLU A 87 7.04 1.72 21.93
N GLN A 88 7.34 2.35 23.07
CA GLN A 88 6.43 2.38 24.22
C GLN A 88 5.03 2.86 23.88
N ASP A 89 4.93 3.92 23.07
CA ASP A 89 3.66 4.56 22.72
C ASP A 89 3.29 4.47 21.23
N GLU A 90 4.19 3.98 20.40
CA GLU A 90 4.01 3.99 18.96
C GLU A 90 4.39 2.64 18.33
N ILE A 91 3.65 2.25 17.32
CA ILE A 91 3.99 1.12 16.45
C ILE A 91 4.25 1.68 15.07
N THR A 92 5.43 1.43 14.55
CA THR A 92 5.83 1.80 13.19
C THR A 92 5.88 0.56 12.32
N LEU A 93 5.29 0.64 11.16
CA LEU A 93 5.28 -0.44 10.20
C LEU A 93 5.78 0.08 8.86
N VAL A 94 6.87 -0.49 8.39
CA VAL A 94 7.51 -0.15 7.12
C VAL A 94 7.36 -1.32 6.15
N CYS A 95 6.72 -1.07 5.03
CA CYS A 95 6.50 -2.05 3.98
C CYS A 95 7.24 -1.64 2.72
N THR A 96 8.06 -2.53 2.19
CA THR A 96 8.80 -2.30 0.95
C THR A 96 8.59 -3.46 -0.02
N ALA A 97 8.37 -3.13 -1.28
CA ALA A 97 8.30 -4.11 -2.35
C ALA A 97 9.09 -3.61 -3.56
N LYS A 98 9.77 -4.52 -4.22
CA LYS A 98 10.55 -4.20 -5.42
C LYS A 98 10.26 -5.19 -6.54
N LYS A 99 10.13 -4.65 -7.74
CA LYS A 99 10.06 -5.44 -8.97
C LYS A 99 10.77 -4.69 -10.10
N LYS A 100 11.90 -5.21 -10.56
CA LYS A 100 12.74 -4.58 -11.59
C LYS A 100 13.09 -3.12 -11.22
N ARG A 101 12.58 -2.15 -12.00
CA ARG A 101 12.80 -0.72 -11.75
C ARG A 101 11.73 -0.06 -10.88
N MET A 102 10.71 -0.81 -10.50
CA MET A 102 9.59 -0.30 -9.72
C MET A 102 9.80 -0.63 -8.24
N SER A 103 9.56 0.34 -7.40
CA SER A 103 9.60 0.17 -5.95
C SER A 103 8.32 0.73 -5.32
N LEU A 104 7.85 0.05 -4.30
CA LEU A 104 6.73 0.47 -3.49
C LEU A 104 7.22 0.65 -2.07
N TYR A 105 6.90 1.76 -1.47
CA TYR A 105 7.25 2.07 -0.10
C TYR A 105 6.02 2.61 0.62
N VAL A 106 5.69 2.01 1.75
CA VAL A 106 4.61 2.44 2.62
C VAL A 106 5.13 2.41 4.04
N ASP A 107 5.09 3.54 4.71
CA ASP A 107 5.35 3.65 6.14
C ASP A 107 4.10 4.15 6.86
N MET A 108 3.81 3.55 7.98
CA MET A 108 2.70 3.94 8.84
C MET A 108 3.10 3.90 10.29
N ILE A 109 2.70 4.92 11.02
CA ILE A 109 2.90 5.05 12.44
C ILE A 109 1.54 5.19 13.11
N MET A 110 1.33 4.41 14.16
CA MET A 110 0.11 4.50 14.96
C MET A 110 0.48 4.56 16.44
N LYS A 111 -0.07 5.55 17.12
CA LYS A 111 0.11 5.67 18.57
C LYS A 111 -0.74 4.62 19.29
N ARG A 112 -0.14 3.96 20.25
CA ARG A 112 -0.87 3.13 21.20
C ARG A 112 -1.72 4.02 22.08
N THR A 113 -3.02 3.81 22.03
CA THR A 113 -3.92 4.44 23.00
C THR A 113 -3.93 3.56 24.24
N ASP A 114 -3.30 4.05 25.30
CA ASP A 114 -3.45 3.45 26.61
C ASP A 114 -4.87 3.74 27.11
N PRO A 115 -5.75 2.72 27.22
CA PRO A 115 -7.12 2.95 27.64
C PRO A 115 -7.20 3.50 29.06
N GLU A 116 -6.26 3.20 29.92
CA GLU A 116 -6.20 3.71 31.29
C GLU A 116 -5.96 5.22 31.29
N ASN A 117 -4.99 5.71 30.54
CA ASN A 117 -4.72 7.14 30.39
C ASN A 117 -5.86 7.90 29.73
N TYR A 118 -6.53 7.28 28.75
CA TYR A 118 -7.69 7.87 28.11
C TYR A 118 -8.86 8.05 29.09
N ILE A 119 -9.18 7.02 29.85
CA ILE A 119 -10.23 7.05 30.87
C ILE A 119 -9.89 8.06 31.97
N TRP A 120 -8.62 8.09 32.39
CA TRP A 120 -8.14 9.01 33.41
C TRP A 120 -8.24 10.48 32.96
N ASN A 121 -7.91 10.76 31.72
CA ASN A 121 -8.07 12.08 31.12
C ASN A 121 -9.54 12.49 31.00
N LEU A 122 -10.43 11.57 30.65
CA LEU A 122 -11.88 11.82 30.61
C LEU A 122 -12.44 12.09 32.00
N GLN A 123 -12.02 11.35 33.01
CA GLN A 123 -12.40 11.59 34.41
C GLN A 123 -11.90 12.94 34.91
N LYS A 124 -10.70 13.34 34.52
CA LYS A 124 -10.14 14.64 34.85
C LYS A 124 -10.91 15.79 34.20
N LEU A 125 -11.38 15.59 32.96
CA LEU A 125 -12.22 16.58 32.27
C LEU A 125 -13.65 16.61 32.80
N GLY A 126 -14.20 15.46 33.24
CA GLY A 126 -15.53 15.37 33.86
C GLY A 126 -15.59 15.76 35.34
N GLY A 127 -14.45 15.91 36.02
CA GLY A 127 -14.35 16.28 37.42
C GLY A 127 -14.13 17.77 37.69
N ILE A 128 -14.37 18.63 36.71
CA ILE A 128 -14.19 20.09 36.80
C ILE A 128 -15.53 20.79 37.21
N ASP A 129 -16.40 20.10 37.86
CA ASP A 129 -17.59 20.72 38.44
C ASP A 129 -17.32 21.27 39.84
#